data_d2c5b66cf0f1d111867acadca1ac8e68
#
_entry.id   d2c5b66cf0f1d111867acadca1ac8e68
#
_cell.length_a   1.000
_cell.length_b   1.000
_cell.length_c   1.000
_cell.angle_alpha   90.00
_cell.angle_beta   90.00
_cell.angle_gamma   90.00
#
_symmetry.space_group_name_H-M   'P 1'
#
loop_
_entity.id
_entity.type
_entity.pdbx_description
1 polymer ?
#
loop_
_entity_poly.entity_id
_entity_poly.type
_entity_poly.pdbx_seq_one_letter_code
_entity_poly.pdbx_strand_id
1 'polypeptide(L)'
;MYGKFQQHLQEELKAIEEAGLYKKERNIASAQSAEITLQDGSKALNFCANNYLGLADSPRLAAAAKKAIDARGYGMSSVRFICGTQDIHKELEKAIADYFHTDDAILYAACFDANGGVFEPLLTAEDAIISDSLNHASIIDGVRLCKAQRFRYANADMADLEAKLQEAQACRFRIIVTDGVFSMDGNVAPMDKICDLAEKYDALVMVDESHSAGVVGPTGHGVAEQFGCYGRIDIFTGTLGKAFGGAVGGFTTGRQEIIDMLRQRSRPYLFSNSIPPMIAGAGIEMFKMLKESNELHDRLQANVEYFRDRMMAAGFDIKPTQSAICAVMLYDAPLSQKFAAKMAEEGIFVTGFYYPVVPKGQARIRVQLSAAHRKEHLDKAIAAFIKVGKELGVI
;
A
#
# COMPACT_ATOMS: atom_id res chain seq x y z
N MET A 1 27.35 -28.87 -11.24
CA MET A 1 26.40 -28.65 -10.13
C MET A 1 25.16 -27.88 -10.55
N TYR A 2 25.28 -26.83 -11.40
CA TYR A 2 24.14 -26.04 -11.86
C TYR A 2 23.19 -26.80 -12.80
N GLY A 3 23.66 -27.74 -13.61
CA GLY A 3 22.84 -28.43 -14.63
C GLY A 3 21.54 -29.09 -14.11
N LYS A 4 21.60 -29.86 -13.02
CA LYS A 4 20.40 -30.47 -12.41
C LYS A 4 19.44 -29.41 -11.84
N PHE A 5 20.00 -28.36 -11.23
CA PHE A 5 19.20 -27.26 -10.69
C PHE A 5 18.59 -26.42 -11.82
N GLN A 6 19.34 -26.20 -12.90
CA GLN A 6 18.84 -25.55 -14.12
C GLN A 6 17.64 -26.30 -14.70
N GLN A 7 17.73 -27.62 -14.82
CA GLN A 7 16.63 -28.44 -15.32
C GLN A 7 15.39 -28.31 -14.44
N HIS A 8 15.56 -28.40 -13.12
CA HIS A 8 14.46 -28.19 -12.16
C HIS A 8 13.80 -26.82 -12.34
N LEU A 9 14.60 -25.72 -12.43
CA LEU A 9 14.06 -24.38 -12.64
C LEU A 9 13.31 -24.23 -13.98
N GLN A 10 13.81 -24.88 -15.04
CA GLN A 10 13.13 -24.89 -16.34
C GLN A 10 11.79 -25.62 -16.28
N GLU A 11 11.71 -26.74 -15.57
CA GLU A 11 10.47 -27.49 -15.35
C GLU A 11 9.46 -26.67 -14.56
N GLU A 12 9.88 -26.00 -13.45
CA GLU A 12 9.03 -25.12 -12.65
C GLU A 12 8.53 -23.90 -13.46
N LEU A 13 9.41 -23.24 -14.22
CA LEU A 13 9.03 -22.10 -15.07
C LEU A 13 8.02 -22.52 -16.15
N LYS A 14 8.23 -23.69 -16.76
CA LYS A 14 7.31 -24.25 -17.75
C LYS A 14 5.94 -24.55 -17.12
N ALA A 15 5.91 -25.14 -15.93
CA ALA A 15 4.65 -25.38 -15.19
C ALA A 15 3.91 -24.07 -14.85
N ILE A 16 4.63 -23.00 -14.46
CA ILE A 16 4.07 -21.68 -14.25
C ILE A 16 3.47 -21.11 -15.55
N GLU A 17 4.14 -21.29 -16.69
CA GLU A 17 3.67 -20.82 -18.00
C GLU A 17 2.44 -21.62 -18.48
N GLU A 18 2.48 -22.95 -18.38
CA GLU A 18 1.36 -23.83 -18.71
C GLU A 18 0.11 -23.57 -17.85
N ALA A 19 0.31 -23.21 -16.57
CA ALA A 19 -0.76 -22.79 -15.68
C ALA A 19 -1.29 -21.37 -15.98
N GLY A 20 -0.71 -20.63 -16.94
CA GLY A 20 -1.07 -19.25 -17.25
C GLY A 20 -0.68 -18.25 -16.15
N LEU A 21 0.25 -18.60 -15.26
CA LEU A 21 0.65 -17.79 -14.10
C LEU A 21 1.93 -16.98 -14.36
N TYR A 22 2.54 -17.13 -15.53
CA TYR A 22 3.78 -16.43 -15.87
C TYR A 22 3.55 -14.93 -16.01
N LYS A 23 4.32 -14.13 -15.24
CA LYS A 23 4.19 -12.68 -15.22
C LYS A 23 5.14 -12.06 -16.24
N LYS A 24 4.57 -11.34 -17.21
CA LYS A 24 5.33 -10.55 -18.19
C LYS A 24 5.27 -9.08 -17.81
N GLU A 25 6.43 -8.44 -17.70
CA GLU A 25 6.52 -7.00 -17.46
C GLU A 25 6.22 -6.24 -18.76
N ARG A 26 5.41 -5.18 -18.63
CA ARG A 26 5.12 -4.24 -19.74
C ARG A 26 5.91 -2.96 -19.51
N ASN A 27 6.84 -2.65 -20.40
CA ASN A 27 7.76 -1.54 -20.24
C ASN A 27 7.08 -0.20 -20.58
N ILE A 28 7.12 0.73 -19.62
CA ILE A 28 6.65 2.12 -19.78
C ILE A 28 7.84 2.98 -20.20
N ALA A 29 7.67 3.74 -21.29
CA ALA A 29 8.70 4.61 -21.87
C ALA A 29 8.49 6.10 -21.57
N SER A 30 7.48 6.44 -20.76
CA SER A 30 7.17 7.79 -20.29
C SER A 30 7.34 7.93 -18.79
N ALA A 31 7.10 9.13 -18.24
CA ALA A 31 6.86 9.31 -16.82
C ALA A 31 5.62 8.50 -16.37
N GLN A 32 5.57 8.15 -15.08
CA GLN A 32 4.42 7.48 -14.48
C GLN A 32 3.30 8.51 -14.23
N SER A 33 2.23 8.42 -15.02
CA SER A 33 1.11 9.38 -14.99
C SER A 33 -0.21 8.67 -15.30
N ALA A 34 -1.31 9.44 -15.40
CA ALA A 34 -2.59 8.95 -15.87
C ALA A 34 -2.56 8.52 -17.34
N GLU A 35 -1.77 9.19 -18.16
CA GLU A 35 -1.45 8.82 -19.55
C GLU A 35 0.01 8.35 -19.61
N ILE A 36 0.23 7.16 -20.16
CA ILE A 36 1.56 6.57 -20.33
C ILE A 36 1.82 6.20 -21.79
N THR A 37 3.09 6.17 -22.15
CA THR A 37 3.56 5.62 -23.43
C THR A 37 4.30 4.32 -23.14
N LEU A 38 3.97 3.25 -23.83
CA LEU A 38 4.65 1.96 -23.73
C LEU A 38 5.89 1.93 -24.65
N GLN A 39 6.74 0.93 -24.48
CA GLN A 39 7.98 0.81 -25.24
C GLN A 39 7.76 0.68 -26.75
N ASP A 40 6.64 0.15 -27.20
CA ASP A 40 6.24 0.06 -28.61
C ASP A 40 5.70 1.36 -29.20
N GLY A 41 5.65 2.43 -28.41
CA GLY A 41 5.12 3.75 -28.77
C GLY A 41 3.61 3.90 -28.60
N SER A 42 2.89 2.85 -28.23
CA SER A 42 1.44 2.93 -27.98
C SER A 42 1.16 3.76 -26.70
N LYS A 43 0.03 4.46 -26.72
CA LYS A 43 -0.45 5.23 -25.55
C LYS A 43 -1.54 4.48 -24.82
N ALA A 44 -1.53 4.55 -23.49
CA ALA A 44 -2.56 3.96 -22.66
C ALA A 44 -2.93 4.86 -21.47
N LEU A 45 -4.18 4.73 -21.01
CA LEU A 45 -4.62 5.30 -19.73
C LEU A 45 -4.31 4.30 -18.62
N ASN A 46 -3.58 4.77 -17.61
CA ASN A 46 -3.06 3.93 -16.53
C ASN A 46 -4.02 3.87 -15.34
N PHE A 47 -4.63 2.72 -15.16
CA PHE A 47 -5.51 2.40 -14.03
C PHE A 47 -4.92 1.29 -13.12
N CYS A 48 -3.58 1.08 -13.18
CA CYS A 48 -2.86 0.11 -12.36
C CYS A 48 -1.98 0.73 -11.28
N ALA A 49 -1.45 1.95 -11.53
CA ALA A 49 -0.50 2.57 -10.62
C ALA A 49 -1.15 3.00 -9.31
N ASN A 50 -0.47 2.76 -8.20
CA ASN A 50 -0.90 3.26 -6.88
C ASN A 50 -0.63 4.78 -6.71
N ASN A 51 -0.69 5.54 -7.79
CA ASN A 51 -0.44 6.99 -7.84
C ASN A 51 -1.70 7.78 -7.48
N TYR A 52 -2.26 7.52 -6.29
CA TYR A 52 -3.58 7.99 -5.88
C TYR A 52 -3.75 9.51 -5.98
N LEU A 53 -2.78 10.28 -5.52
CA LEU A 53 -2.81 11.74 -5.58
C LEU A 53 -2.20 12.32 -6.87
N GLY A 54 -1.74 11.45 -7.80
CA GLY A 54 -1.18 11.91 -9.07
C GLY A 54 0.15 12.64 -8.96
N LEU A 55 0.95 12.35 -7.93
CA LEU A 55 2.16 13.09 -7.61
C LEU A 55 3.44 12.51 -8.24
N ALA A 56 3.39 11.32 -8.85
CA ALA A 56 4.60 10.64 -9.33
C ALA A 56 5.38 11.42 -10.42
N ASP A 57 4.72 12.25 -11.20
CA ASP A 57 5.33 13.14 -12.21
C ASP A 57 5.21 14.64 -11.86
N SER A 58 4.95 14.96 -10.58
CA SER A 58 4.80 16.33 -10.11
C SER A 58 6.05 17.16 -10.35
N PRO A 59 5.97 18.28 -11.12
CA PRO A 59 7.10 19.18 -11.32
C PRO A 59 7.62 19.78 -10.00
N ARG A 60 6.74 20.00 -9.03
CA ARG A 60 7.07 20.56 -7.72
C ARG A 60 7.94 19.57 -6.93
N LEU A 61 7.57 18.27 -6.91
CA LEU A 61 8.38 17.22 -6.27
C LEU A 61 9.71 17.01 -7.00
N ALA A 62 9.70 17.00 -8.32
CA ALA A 62 10.92 16.89 -9.12
C ALA A 62 11.90 18.04 -8.86
N ALA A 63 11.40 19.27 -8.69
CA ALA A 63 12.23 20.44 -8.34
C ALA A 63 12.83 20.30 -6.92
N ALA A 64 12.04 19.85 -5.94
CA ALA A 64 12.52 19.61 -4.58
C ALA A 64 13.58 18.50 -4.53
N ALA A 65 13.40 17.42 -5.30
CA ALA A 65 14.37 16.34 -5.43
C ALA A 65 15.70 16.85 -6.01
N LYS A 66 15.67 17.62 -7.09
CA LYS A 66 16.86 18.23 -7.70
C LYS A 66 17.60 19.15 -6.72
N LYS A 67 16.87 20.02 -6.02
CA LYS A 67 17.43 20.89 -4.97
C LYS A 67 18.14 20.09 -3.88
N ALA A 68 17.56 18.96 -3.46
CA ALA A 68 18.17 18.09 -2.45
C ALA A 68 19.45 17.41 -2.98
N ILE A 69 19.49 16.99 -4.25
CA ILE A 69 20.72 16.47 -4.90
C ILE A 69 21.80 17.54 -4.92
N ASP A 70 21.49 18.75 -5.36
CA ASP A 70 22.45 19.86 -5.47
C ASP A 70 23.06 20.23 -4.10
N ALA A 71 22.24 20.17 -3.03
CA ALA A 71 22.66 20.57 -1.70
C ALA A 71 23.36 19.46 -0.90
N ARG A 72 23.04 18.17 -1.12
CA ARG A 72 23.44 17.04 -0.26
C ARG A 72 24.01 15.83 -0.99
N GLY A 73 24.10 15.89 -2.33
CA GLY A 73 24.61 14.81 -3.16
C GLY A 73 23.58 13.72 -3.47
N TYR A 74 24.04 12.69 -4.20
CA TYR A 74 23.21 11.62 -4.75
C TYR A 74 22.85 10.55 -3.71
N GLY A 75 23.80 10.12 -2.89
CA GLY A 75 23.61 8.93 -2.04
C GLY A 75 24.26 9.05 -0.68
N MET A 76 23.87 8.18 0.23
CA MET A 76 24.31 8.20 1.63
C MET A 76 25.52 7.31 1.90
N SER A 77 25.70 6.25 1.13
CA SER A 77 26.79 5.24 1.29
C SER A 77 26.93 4.69 2.73
N SER A 78 25.88 4.74 3.51
CA SER A 78 25.87 4.32 4.91
C SER A 78 24.46 4.06 5.45
N VAL A 79 24.40 3.26 6.49
CA VAL A 79 23.22 3.10 7.34
C VAL A 79 23.07 4.28 8.29
N ARG A 80 21.87 4.48 8.83
CA ARG A 80 21.48 5.65 9.60
C ARG A 80 22.35 5.97 10.82
N PHE A 81 22.69 4.95 11.62
CA PHE A 81 23.38 5.19 12.91
C PHE A 81 24.91 5.38 12.77
N ILE A 82 25.51 4.98 11.66
CA ILE A 82 26.96 5.17 11.46
C ILE A 82 27.23 6.61 10.97
N CYS A 83 26.92 6.92 9.70
CA CYS A 83 27.07 8.25 9.12
C CYS A 83 26.02 8.55 8.02
N GLY A 84 24.94 7.76 7.95
CA GLY A 84 23.89 7.86 6.94
C GLY A 84 22.68 8.68 7.36
N THR A 85 22.81 9.57 8.38
CA THR A 85 21.75 10.50 8.78
C THR A 85 22.14 11.92 8.46
N GLN A 86 21.35 12.57 7.61
CA GLN A 86 21.40 14.02 7.37
C GLN A 86 20.24 14.71 8.07
N ASP A 87 20.30 16.04 8.20
CA ASP A 87 19.24 16.88 8.73
C ASP A 87 17.90 16.68 8.03
N ILE A 88 17.92 16.59 6.71
CA ILE A 88 16.73 16.38 5.87
C ILE A 88 15.97 15.08 6.18
N HIS A 89 16.64 14.04 6.71
CA HIS A 89 15.96 12.83 7.17
C HIS A 89 15.13 13.14 8.43
N LYS A 90 15.68 13.94 9.36
CA LYS A 90 14.99 14.35 10.57
C LYS A 90 13.81 15.29 10.28
N GLU A 91 13.96 16.17 9.29
CA GLU A 91 12.87 17.02 8.83
C GLU A 91 11.71 16.19 8.25
N LEU A 92 12.03 15.16 7.45
CA LEU A 92 10.99 14.25 6.91
C LEU A 92 10.34 13.42 8.02
N GLU A 93 11.12 12.87 8.97
CA GLU A 93 10.59 12.13 10.13
C GLU A 93 9.60 13.00 10.91
N LYS A 94 9.98 14.27 11.16
CA LYS A 94 9.08 15.23 11.81
C LYS A 94 7.82 15.50 10.99
N ALA A 95 7.93 15.70 9.67
CA ALA A 95 6.77 15.96 8.81
C ALA A 95 5.79 14.78 8.80
N ILE A 96 6.31 13.54 8.86
CA ILE A 96 5.50 12.32 8.99
C ILE A 96 4.79 12.28 10.34
N ALA A 97 5.52 12.49 11.44
CA ALA A 97 4.94 12.49 12.78
C ALA A 97 3.85 13.56 12.94
N ASP A 98 4.11 14.77 12.43
CA ASP A 98 3.13 15.87 12.42
C ASP A 98 1.86 15.48 11.62
N TYR A 99 1.99 14.79 10.46
CA TYR A 99 0.87 14.37 9.63
C TYR A 99 -0.01 13.30 10.30
N PHE A 100 0.60 12.34 11.00
CA PHE A 100 -0.12 11.28 11.70
C PHE A 100 -0.50 11.62 13.14
N HIS A 101 -0.16 12.82 13.64
CA HIS A 101 -0.38 13.25 15.02
C HIS A 101 0.26 12.28 16.04
N THR A 102 1.50 11.88 15.79
CA THR A 102 2.29 10.98 16.62
C THR A 102 3.51 11.69 17.22
N ASP A 103 4.24 11.02 18.14
CA ASP A 103 5.36 11.64 18.83
C ASP A 103 6.61 11.73 17.95
N ASP A 104 6.91 10.68 17.17
CA ASP A 104 8.11 10.61 16.30
C ASP A 104 7.92 9.63 15.15
N ALA A 105 8.86 9.62 14.19
CA ALA A 105 8.88 8.70 13.06
C ALA A 105 10.30 8.20 12.76
N ILE A 106 10.38 7.05 12.08
CA ILE A 106 11.61 6.40 11.64
C ILE A 106 11.48 5.99 10.17
N LEU A 107 12.51 6.27 9.36
CA LEU A 107 12.51 6.01 7.91
C LEU A 107 13.17 4.68 7.58
N TYR A 108 12.63 3.99 6.57
CA TYR A 108 13.13 2.76 5.99
C TYR A 108 13.25 2.88 4.46
N ALA A 109 13.97 1.96 3.81
CA ALA A 109 14.08 1.92 2.35
C ALA A 109 12.73 1.62 1.67
N ALA A 110 11.85 0.87 2.31
CA ALA A 110 10.49 0.58 1.87
C ALA A 110 9.57 0.31 3.07
N CYS A 111 8.25 0.36 2.87
CA CYS A 111 7.29 -0.07 3.90
C CYS A 111 7.37 -1.58 4.16
N PHE A 112 7.85 -2.38 3.19
CA PHE A 112 8.13 -3.79 3.41
C PHE A 112 9.15 -3.97 4.54
N ASP A 113 10.20 -3.15 4.57
CA ASP A 113 11.23 -3.13 5.62
C ASP A 113 10.68 -2.57 6.94
N ALA A 114 9.82 -1.55 6.88
CA ALA A 114 9.16 -1.00 8.06
C ALA A 114 8.32 -2.08 8.76
N ASN A 115 7.44 -2.77 8.04
CA ASN A 115 6.62 -3.86 8.58
C ASN A 115 7.46 -5.03 9.07
N GLY A 116 8.50 -5.41 8.31
CA GLY A 116 9.45 -6.46 8.72
C GLY A 116 10.26 -6.12 9.95
N GLY A 117 10.43 -4.84 10.23
CA GLY A 117 11.28 -4.31 11.29
C GLY A 117 10.60 -3.97 12.61
N VAL A 118 9.26 -4.12 12.72
CA VAL A 118 8.50 -3.71 13.92
C VAL A 118 8.49 -4.78 15.01
N PHE A 119 8.20 -6.03 14.66
CA PHE A 119 7.80 -7.03 15.66
C PHE A 119 8.95 -7.59 16.48
N GLU A 120 10.05 -8.01 15.85
CA GLU A 120 11.21 -8.60 16.53
C GLU A 120 11.86 -7.67 17.58
N PRO A 121 11.99 -6.34 17.33
CA PRO A 121 12.52 -5.42 18.33
C PRO A 121 11.64 -5.21 19.56
N LEU A 122 10.33 -5.35 19.41
CA LEU A 122 9.34 -4.97 20.44
C LEU A 122 8.83 -6.18 21.23
N LEU A 123 8.77 -7.36 20.62
CA LEU A 123 8.05 -8.51 21.15
C LEU A 123 8.95 -9.74 21.28
N THR A 124 8.61 -10.61 22.25
CA THR A 124 9.29 -11.86 22.55
C THR A 124 8.32 -13.05 22.50
N ALA A 125 8.80 -14.26 22.84
CA ALA A 125 7.96 -15.45 22.89
C ALA A 125 6.85 -15.41 23.98
N GLU A 126 6.93 -14.45 24.92
CA GLU A 126 5.93 -14.25 25.97
C GLU A 126 4.74 -13.40 25.50
N ASP A 127 4.85 -12.79 24.31
CA ASP A 127 3.90 -11.82 23.79
C ASP A 127 3.04 -12.42 22.65
N ALA A 128 1.98 -11.73 22.26
CA ALA A 128 1.07 -12.17 21.21
C ALA A 128 0.93 -11.13 20.08
N ILE A 129 0.86 -11.61 18.84
CA ILE A 129 0.50 -10.84 17.66
C ILE A 129 -0.82 -11.38 17.12
N ILE A 130 -1.85 -10.52 17.07
CA ILE A 130 -3.20 -10.85 16.57
C ILE A 130 -3.34 -10.15 15.20
N SER A 131 -3.18 -10.91 14.12
CA SER A 131 -3.06 -10.39 12.76
C SER A 131 -4.30 -10.67 11.92
N ASP A 132 -4.79 -9.66 11.17
CA ASP A 132 -5.82 -9.89 10.15
C ASP A 132 -5.33 -10.86 9.07
N SER A 133 -6.23 -11.70 8.60
CA SER A 133 -5.92 -12.78 7.65
C SER A 133 -5.57 -12.31 6.25
N LEU A 134 -5.94 -11.09 5.88
CA LEU A 134 -5.65 -10.49 4.58
C LEU A 134 -4.57 -9.40 4.61
N ASN A 135 -3.87 -9.26 5.74
CA ASN A 135 -2.75 -8.34 5.84
C ASN A 135 -1.73 -8.53 4.73
N HIS A 136 -1.06 -7.43 4.36
CA HIS A 136 -0.02 -7.43 3.35
C HIS A 136 1.11 -8.43 3.66
N ALA A 137 1.73 -8.98 2.61
CA ALA A 137 2.81 -9.97 2.73
C ALA A 137 3.96 -9.52 3.64
N SER A 138 4.30 -8.24 3.65
CA SER A 138 5.34 -7.68 4.53
C SER A 138 5.01 -7.80 6.02
N ILE A 139 3.73 -7.63 6.39
CA ILE A 139 3.27 -7.86 7.77
C ILE A 139 3.36 -9.35 8.10
N ILE A 140 2.86 -10.22 7.19
CA ILE A 140 2.92 -11.67 7.37
C ILE A 140 4.37 -12.13 7.58
N ASP A 141 5.31 -11.65 6.77
CA ASP A 141 6.72 -12.00 6.86
C ASP A 141 7.37 -11.43 8.13
N GLY A 142 7.05 -10.19 8.50
CA GLY A 142 7.50 -9.59 9.76
C GLY A 142 7.02 -10.39 10.98
N VAL A 143 5.77 -10.80 10.99
CA VAL A 143 5.20 -11.69 12.03
C VAL A 143 5.90 -13.05 12.06
N ARG A 144 6.27 -13.60 10.90
CA ARG A 144 7.01 -14.88 10.81
C ARG A 144 8.43 -14.79 11.38
N LEU A 145 9.08 -13.65 11.26
CA LEU A 145 10.43 -13.43 11.80
C LEU A 145 10.43 -13.26 13.32
N CYS A 146 9.32 -12.83 13.92
CA CYS A 146 9.18 -12.65 15.36
C CYS A 146 8.92 -13.98 16.07
N LYS A 147 9.37 -14.10 17.32
CA LYS A 147 9.14 -15.26 18.18
C LYS A 147 7.83 -15.22 18.96
N ALA A 148 7.10 -14.10 18.92
CA ALA A 148 5.82 -13.95 19.60
C ALA A 148 4.79 -14.98 19.12
N GLN A 149 3.85 -15.33 19.99
CA GLN A 149 2.72 -16.21 19.66
C GLN A 149 1.86 -15.54 18.59
N ARG A 150 1.35 -16.33 17.63
CA ARG A 150 0.66 -15.82 16.45
C ARG A 150 -0.78 -16.26 16.45
N PHE A 151 -1.68 -15.30 16.46
CA PHE A 151 -3.10 -15.48 16.33
C PHE A 151 -3.56 -14.80 15.04
N ARG A 152 -4.40 -15.47 14.27
CA ARG A 152 -4.91 -14.95 13.00
C ARG A 152 -6.43 -14.90 13.08
N TYR A 153 -7.03 -13.75 12.80
CA TYR A 153 -8.47 -13.58 12.73
C TYR A 153 -8.94 -13.35 11.29
N ALA A 154 -10.19 -13.70 10.99
CA ALA A 154 -10.81 -13.54 9.70
C ALA A 154 -10.91 -12.04 9.34
N ASN A 155 -10.75 -11.71 8.05
CA ASN A 155 -10.67 -10.32 7.60
C ASN A 155 -11.83 -9.46 8.11
N ALA A 156 -11.48 -8.41 8.84
CA ALA A 156 -12.41 -7.45 9.44
C ALA A 156 -13.54 -8.06 10.29
N ASP A 157 -13.37 -9.29 10.77
CA ASP A 157 -14.33 -9.97 11.65
C ASP A 157 -14.01 -9.67 13.12
N MET A 158 -14.83 -8.79 13.71
CA MET A 158 -14.62 -8.33 15.09
C MET A 158 -14.96 -9.41 16.13
N ALA A 159 -15.84 -10.36 15.81
CA ALA A 159 -16.14 -11.46 16.72
C ALA A 159 -14.97 -12.46 16.78
N ASP A 160 -14.36 -12.78 15.65
CA ASP A 160 -13.16 -13.62 15.60
C ASP A 160 -11.95 -12.90 16.22
N LEU A 161 -11.79 -11.57 15.97
CA LEU A 161 -10.76 -10.77 16.64
C LEU A 161 -10.91 -10.84 18.16
N GLU A 162 -12.11 -10.66 18.69
CA GLU A 162 -12.37 -10.75 20.13
C GLU A 162 -12.04 -12.14 20.68
N ALA A 163 -12.43 -13.22 19.98
CA ALA A 163 -12.08 -14.59 20.37
C ALA A 163 -10.54 -14.78 20.43
N LYS A 164 -9.80 -14.26 19.45
CA LYS A 164 -8.31 -14.33 19.45
C LYS A 164 -7.68 -13.51 20.57
N LEU A 165 -8.25 -12.37 20.92
CA LEU A 165 -7.80 -11.58 22.07
C LEU A 165 -8.04 -12.33 23.39
N GLN A 166 -9.15 -13.04 23.51
CA GLN A 166 -9.42 -13.91 24.67
C GLN A 166 -8.44 -15.07 24.76
N GLU A 167 -8.15 -15.76 23.64
CA GLU A 167 -7.14 -16.82 23.56
C GLU A 167 -5.74 -16.32 23.99
N ALA A 168 -5.41 -15.07 23.68
CA ALA A 168 -4.10 -14.45 23.94
C ALA A 168 -3.95 -13.84 25.35
N GLN A 169 -4.95 -13.96 26.23
CA GLN A 169 -4.93 -13.30 27.55
C GLN A 169 -3.79 -13.78 28.48
N ALA A 170 -3.28 -14.98 28.29
CA ALA A 170 -2.13 -15.47 29.06
C ALA A 170 -0.78 -14.88 28.62
N CYS A 171 -0.72 -14.20 27.46
CA CYS A 171 0.49 -13.53 26.98
C CYS A 171 0.74 -12.23 27.74
N ARG A 172 2.03 -11.87 27.89
CA ARG A 172 2.44 -10.65 28.60
C ARG A 172 1.91 -9.37 27.94
N PHE A 173 2.16 -9.20 26.62
CA PHE A 173 1.64 -8.11 25.81
C PHE A 173 0.93 -8.67 24.57
N ARG A 174 -0.02 -7.90 24.05
CA ARG A 174 -0.79 -8.21 22.84
C ARG A 174 -0.69 -7.03 21.89
N ILE A 175 -0.56 -7.31 20.59
CA ILE A 175 -0.67 -6.30 19.54
C ILE A 175 -1.63 -6.78 18.46
N ILE A 176 -2.62 -5.95 18.14
CA ILE A 176 -3.50 -6.14 16.98
C ILE A 176 -2.86 -5.48 15.77
N VAL A 177 -2.81 -6.19 14.64
CA VAL A 177 -2.16 -5.71 13.42
C VAL A 177 -3.11 -5.86 12.23
N THR A 178 -3.32 -4.75 11.50
CA THR A 178 -4.17 -4.71 10.32
C THR A 178 -3.66 -3.76 9.25
N ASP A 179 -3.96 -4.02 7.97
CA ASP A 179 -3.96 -2.97 6.94
C ASP A 179 -5.12 -2.01 7.22
N GLY A 180 -4.94 -0.72 7.00
CA GLY A 180 -6.02 0.27 7.04
C GLY A 180 -6.97 0.11 5.86
N VAL A 181 -6.40 -0.11 4.67
CA VAL A 181 -7.11 -0.49 3.44
C VAL A 181 -6.45 -1.71 2.83
N PHE A 182 -7.24 -2.77 2.63
CA PHE A 182 -6.74 -4.03 2.05
C PHE A 182 -6.56 -3.91 0.54
N SER A 183 -5.34 -4.10 0.09
CA SER A 183 -4.86 -3.74 -1.26
C SER A 183 -5.57 -4.42 -2.43
N MET A 184 -6.17 -5.61 -2.22
CA MET A 184 -6.80 -6.39 -3.29
C MET A 184 -8.30 -6.16 -3.40
N ASP A 185 -8.95 -5.79 -2.31
CA ASP A 185 -10.40 -5.61 -2.20
C ASP A 185 -10.80 -4.13 -2.09
N GLY A 186 -9.94 -3.31 -1.50
CA GLY A 186 -10.22 -1.90 -1.21
C GLY A 186 -11.07 -1.69 0.04
N ASN A 187 -11.48 -2.74 0.75
CA ASN A 187 -12.22 -2.61 1.99
C ASN A 187 -11.37 -1.97 3.09
N VAL A 188 -12.02 -1.23 3.96
CA VAL A 188 -11.42 -0.47 5.05
C VAL A 188 -11.57 -1.23 6.35
N ALA A 189 -10.51 -1.30 7.15
CA ALA A 189 -10.57 -1.89 8.49
C ALA A 189 -11.46 -1.06 9.41
N PRO A 190 -12.36 -1.67 10.20
CA PRO A 190 -13.25 -0.95 11.14
C PRO A 190 -12.47 -0.52 12.40
N MET A 191 -11.65 0.54 12.26
CA MET A 191 -10.67 0.94 13.27
C MET A 191 -11.28 1.36 14.60
N ASP A 192 -12.47 1.96 14.61
CA ASP A 192 -13.21 2.28 15.82
C ASP A 192 -13.42 1.02 16.68
N LYS A 193 -13.95 -0.05 16.08
CA LYS A 193 -14.21 -1.32 16.74
C LYS A 193 -12.94 -2.06 17.13
N ILE A 194 -11.90 -1.98 16.29
CA ILE A 194 -10.59 -2.57 16.62
C ILE A 194 -10.01 -1.87 17.85
N CYS A 195 -10.05 -0.53 17.91
CA CYS A 195 -9.60 0.22 19.08
C CYS A 195 -10.43 -0.06 20.33
N ASP A 196 -11.75 -0.22 20.21
CA ASP A 196 -12.63 -0.60 21.34
C ASP A 196 -12.23 -1.96 21.92
N LEU A 197 -11.95 -2.95 21.07
CA LEU A 197 -11.45 -4.25 21.50
C LEU A 197 -10.04 -4.18 22.07
N ALA A 198 -9.17 -3.37 21.50
CA ALA A 198 -7.82 -3.17 22.01
C ALA A 198 -7.83 -2.60 23.44
N GLU A 199 -8.64 -1.58 23.71
CA GLU A 199 -8.84 -1.03 25.04
C GLU A 199 -9.42 -2.05 26.02
N LYS A 200 -10.43 -2.81 25.58
CA LYS A 200 -11.07 -3.84 26.40
C LYS A 200 -10.11 -4.95 26.85
N TYR A 201 -9.15 -5.31 26.00
CA TYR A 201 -8.24 -6.44 26.22
C TYR A 201 -6.79 -6.02 26.49
N ASP A 202 -6.52 -4.74 26.73
CA ASP A 202 -5.20 -4.17 26.99
C ASP A 202 -4.20 -4.59 25.90
N ALA A 203 -4.52 -4.27 24.66
CA ALA A 203 -3.71 -4.57 23.47
C ALA A 203 -3.25 -3.29 22.77
N LEU A 204 -2.04 -3.30 22.21
CA LEU A 204 -1.55 -2.28 21.30
C LEU A 204 -2.24 -2.41 19.93
N VAL A 205 -2.30 -1.32 19.18
CA VAL A 205 -2.83 -1.29 17.82
C VAL A 205 -1.76 -0.81 16.84
N MET A 206 -1.51 -1.61 15.81
CA MET A 206 -0.69 -1.26 14.65
C MET A 206 -1.53 -1.28 13.37
N VAL A 207 -1.41 -0.22 12.56
CA VAL A 207 -2.07 -0.14 11.25
C VAL A 207 -1.07 0.20 10.14
N ASP A 208 -1.15 -0.50 9.01
CA ASP A 208 -0.46 -0.14 7.77
C ASP A 208 -1.36 0.79 6.94
N GLU A 209 -0.95 2.04 6.83
CA GLU A 209 -1.65 3.11 6.10
C GLU A 209 -1.23 3.21 4.62
N SER A 210 -0.52 2.26 4.08
CA SER A 210 0.04 2.32 2.73
C SER A 210 -0.98 2.54 1.61
N HIS A 211 -2.24 2.15 1.81
CA HIS A 211 -3.35 2.35 0.86
C HIS A 211 -4.43 3.31 1.37
N SER A 212 -4.34 3.77 2.61
CA SER A 212 -5.32 4.65 3.25
C SER A 212 -4.84 6.08 3.43
N ALA A 213 -3.59 6.30 3.84
CA ALA A 213 -3.03 7.65 3.96
C ALA A 213 -2.95 8.36 2.59
N GLY A 214 -3.39 9.61 2.54
CA GLY A 214 -3.62 10.38 1.32
C GLY A 214 -4.95 10.06 0.60
N VAL A 215 -5.72 9.06 1.07
CA VAL A 215 -6.86 8.50 0.33
C VAL A 215 -8.13 8.48 1.16
N VAL A 216 -8.09 7.96 2.39
CA VAL A 216 -9.26 7.74 3.25
C VAL A 216 -9.33 8.82 4.33
N GLY A 217 -10.53 9.12 4.80
CA GLY A 217 -10.80 10.19 5.75
C GLY A 217 -11.23 11.49 5.09
N PRO A 218 -11.90 12.40 5.81
CA PRO A 218 -12.42 13.67 5.28
C PRO A 218 -11.37 14.57 4.61
N THR A 219 -10.11 14.51 5.06
CA THR A 219 -8.99 15.27 4.49
C THR A 219 -7.83 14.38 4.01
N GLY A 220 -8.05 13.06 4.00
CA GLY A 220 -7.10 12.07 3.50
C GLY A 220 -6.04 11.63 4.51
N HIS A 221 -6.23 11.88 5.82
CA HIS A 221 -5.25 11.48 6.83
C HIS A 221 -5.34 9.99 7.25
N GLY A 222 -6.06 9.17 6.50
CA GLY A 222 -6.13 7.73 6.70
C GLY A 222 -7.24 7.28 7.64
N VAL A 223 -7.12 6.03 8.14
CA VAL A 223 -8.19 5.41 8.92
C VAL A 223 -8.34 6.00 10.32
N ALA A 224 -7.28 6.57 10.89
CA ALA A 224 -7.39 7.26 12.18
C ALA A 224 -8.32 8.47 12.10
N GLU A 225 -8.26 9.23 11.01
CA GLU A 225 -9.19 10.34 10.74
C GLU A 225 -10.60 9.83 10.43
N GLN A 226 -10.71 8.83 9.55
CA GLN A 226 -11.99 8.26 9.11
C GLN A 226 -12.87 7.81 10.28
N PHE A 227 -12.27 7.24 11.30
CA PHE A 227 -12.98 6.66 12.45
C PHE A 227 -12.81 7.44 13.76
N GLY A 228 -12.14 8.61 13.72
CA GLY A 228 -11.90 9.40 14.93
C GLY A 228 -11.00 8.71 15.97
N CYS A 229 -10.04 7.89 15.51
CA CYS A 229 -9.18 7.05 16.36
C CYS A 229 -7.82 7.67 16.70
N TYR A 230 -7.66 8.98 16.53
CA TYR A 230 -6.41 9.66 16.94
C TYR A 230 -6.09 9.41 18.41
N GLY A 231 -4.83 9.09 18.69
CA GLY A 231 -4.35 8.77 20.05
C GLY A 231 -4.67 7.36 20.54
N ARG A 232 -5.49 6.56 19.79
CA ARG A 232 -5.85 5.17 20.13
C ARG A 232 -5.06 4.13 19.33
N ILE A 233 -4.28 4.55 18.35
CA ILE A 233 -3.39 3.73 17.54
C ILE A 233 -1.96 4.02 17.97
N ASP A 234 -1.18 2.98 18.27
CA ASP A 234 0.15 3.11 18.84
C ASP A 234 1.24 3.14 17.77
N ILE A 235 1.02 2.44 16.64
CA ILE A 235 1.99 2.29 15.56
C ILE A 235 1.28 2.44 14.22
N PHE A 236 1.79 3.34 13.41
CA PHE A 236 1.44 3.42 11.98
C PHE A 236 2.66 3.04 11.16
N THR A 237 2.46 2.27 10.09
CA THR A 237 3.44 2.10 9.03
C THR A 237 2.88 2.65 7.73
N GLY A 238 3.76 3.02 6.80
CA GLY A 238 3.33 3.57 5.53
C GLY A 238 4.45 3.66 4.51
N THR A 239 4.09 4.07 3.30
CA THR A 239 5.00 4.13 2.17
C THR A 239 5.00 5.50 1.49
N LEU A 240 6.17 5.92 1.02
CA LEU A 240 6.30 7.04 0.07
C LEU A 240 6.07 6.60 -1.38
N GLY A 241 5.90 5.30 -1.61
CA GLY A 241 5.79 4.67 -2.94
C GLY A 241 4.40 4.68 -3.56
N LYS A 242 3.42 5.37 -2.96
CA LYS A 242 2.02 5.41 -3.44
C LYS A 242 1.48 6.84 -3.44
N ALA A 243 0.46 7.15 -2.65
CA ALA A 243 -0.12 8.49 -2.54
C ALA A 243 0.94 9.57 -2.24
N PHE A 244 1.93 9.23 -1.46
CA PHE A 244 2.98 10.13 -0.99
C PHE A 244 4.15 10.30 -1.99
N GLY A 245 3.85 10.50 -3.27
CA GLY A 245 4.82 10.86 -4.30
C GLY A 245 5.24 9.72 -5.23
N GLY A 246 4.98 8.45 -4.88
CA GLY A 246 5.22 7.31 -5.77
C GLY A 246 6.66 6.84 -5.89
N ALA A 247 7.58 7.33 -5.04
CA ALA A 247 8.99 6.93 -5.03
C ALA A 247 9.25 5.77 -4.04
N VAL A 248 10.50 5.44 -3.79
CA VAL A 248 10.88 4.50 -2.72
C VAL A 248 10.83 5.20 -1.36
N GLY A 249 10.79 4.41 -0.31
CA GLY A 249 10.78 4.84 1.08
C GLY A 249 9.58 4.26 1.84
N GLY A 250 9.83 3.94 3.09
CA GLY A 250 8.83 3.54 4.06
C GLY A 250 9.09 4.20 5.38
N PHE A 251 8.12 4.14 6.26
CA PHE A 251 8.24 4.70 7.60
C PHE A 251 7.41 3.92 8.62
N THR A 252 7.82 4.03 9.87
CA THR A 252 7.00 3.74 11.04
C THR A 252 6.87 5.02 11.85
N THR A 253 5.68 5.34 12.34
CA THR A 253 5.45 6.48 13.24
C THR A 253 4.53 6.06 14.39
N GLY A 254 4.69 6.67 15.56
CA GLY A 254 3.95 6.26 16.74
C GLY A 254 4.50 6.86 18.03
N ARG A 255 4.37 6.11 19.14
CA ARG A 255 4.84 6.51 20.47
C ARG A 255 6.36 6.63 20.50
N GLN A 256 6.89 7.63 21.23
CA GLN A 256 8.32 7.93 21.27
C GLN A 256 9.18 6.71 21.65
N GLU A 257 8.81 5.99 22.69
CA GLU A 257 9.58 4.85 23.19
C GLU A 257 9.61 3.69 22.20
N ILE A 258 8.54 3.51 21.40
CA ILE A 258 8.46 2.52 20.32
C ILE A 258 9.46 2.92 19.24
N ILE A 259 9.42 4.16 18.77
CA ILE A 259 10.30 4.65 17.71
C ILE A 259 11.77 4.60 18.16
N ASP A 260 12.07 4.96 19.38
CA ASP A 260 13.43 4.89 19.94
C ASP A 260 13.93 3.44 20.01
N MET A 261 13.07 2.50 20.42
CA MET A 261 13.43 1.07 20.43
C MET A 261 13.69 0.54 19.01
N LEU A 262 12.87 0.94 18.02
CA LEU A 262 13.11 0.58 16.62
C LEU A 262 14.44 1.13 16.10
N ARG A 263 14.84 2.34 16.46
CA ARG A 263 16.16 2.90 16.12
C ARG A 263 17.32 2.08 16.69
N GLN A 264 17.13 1.46 17.85
CA GLN A 264 18.17 0.67 18.51
C GLN A 264 18.24 -0.78 17.98
N ARG A 265 17.13 -1.37 17.56
CA ARG A 265 17.03 -2.82 17.33
C ARG A 265 16.43 -3.26 16.00
N SER A 266 15.78 -2.39 15.26
CA SER A 266 15.14 -2.77 13.98
C SER A 266 16.22 -3.09 12.94
N ARG A 267 16.35 -4.37 12.60
CA ARG A 267 17.41 -4.86 11.69
C ARG A 267 17.36 -4.20 10.31
N PRO A 268 16.19 -4.01 9.65
CA PRO A 268 16.13 -3.30 8.38
C PRO A 268 16.63 -1.85 8.47
N TYR A 269 16.43 -1.18 9.60
CA TYR A 269 16.97 0.16 9.83
C TYR A 269 18.48 0.16 10.10
N LEU A 270 18.96 -0.79 10.90
CA LEU A 270 20.35 -0.85 11.30
C LEU A 270 21.29 -1.30 10.17
N PHE A 271 20.81 -2.11 9.24
CA PHE A 271 21.67 -2.79 8.27
C PHE A 271 21.38 -2.46 6.80
N SER A 272 20.33 -1.66 6.52
CA SER A 272 20.05 -1.17 5.18
C SER A 272 20.46 0.30 5.03
N ASN A 273 20.92 0.69 3.83
CA ASN A 273 21.25 2.08 3.56
C ASN A 273 20.06 3.01 3.79
N SER A 274 20.36 4.25 4.17
CA SER A 274 19.39 5.34 4.28
C SER A 274 18.75 5.64 2.92
N ILE A 275 17.52 6.14 2.94
CA ILE A 275 16.93 6.72 1.73
C ILE A 275 17.78 7.90 1.24
N PRO A 276 17.93 8.08 -0.08
CA PRO A 276 18.79 9.14 -0.61
C PRO A 276 18.15 10.53 -0.43
N PRO A 277 18.98 11.61 -0.40
CA PRO A 277 18.52 12.97 -0.12
C PRO A 277 17.37 13.45 -0.98
N MET A 278 17.34 13.08 -2.28
CA MET A 278 16.29 13.50 -3.19
C MET A 278 14.90 12.99 -2.77
N ILE A 279 14.84 11.79 -2.19
CA ILE A 279 13.57 11.22 -1.70
C ILE A 279 13.12 11.95 -0.44
N ALA A 280 14.06 12.23 0.46
CA ALA A 280 13.75 13.00 1.69
C ALA A 280 13.27 14.42 1.35
N GLY A 281 13.95 15.12 0.44
CA GLY A 281 13.56 16.47 0.01
C GLY A 281 12.21 16.52 -0.70
N ALA A 282 11.95 15.57 -1.59
CA ALA A 282 10.65 15.46 -2.25
C ALA A 282 9.53 15.11 -1.24
N GLY A 283 9.80 14.23 -0.28
CA GLY A 283 8.85 13.86 0.78
C GLY A 283 8.46 15.04 1.66
N ILE A 284 9.41 15.87 2.10
CA ILE A 284 9.13 17.09 2.85
C ILE A 284 8.22 18.03 2.05
N GLU A 285 8.56 18.25 0.78
CA GLU A 285 7.75 19.12 -0.08
C GLU A 285 6.34 18.54 -0.31
N MET A 286 6.22 17.23 -0.41
CA MET A 286 4.93 16.53 -0.55
C MET A 286 4.04 16.75 0.69
N PHE A 287 4.55 16.55 1.92
CA PHE A 287 3.76 16.82 3.13
C PHE A 287 3.38 18.29 3.27
N LYS A 288 4.24 19.20 2.81
CA LYS A 288 3.91 20.62 2.72
C LYS A 288 2.73 20.86 1.78
N MET A 289 2.73 20.24 0.59
CA MET A 289 1.61 20.34 -0.37
C MET A 289 0.30 19.84 0.23
N LEU A 290 0.32 18.71 0.92
CA LEU A 290 -0.88 18.16 1.56
C LEU A 290 -1.42 19.05 2.68
N LYS A 291 -0.54 19.76 3.39
CA LYS A 291 -0.95 20.74 4.40
C LYS A 291 -1.53 22.03 3.79
N GLU A 292 -1.10 22.40 2.59
CA GLU A 292 -1.54 23.62 1.90
C GLU A 292 -2.95 23.48 1.29
N SER A 293 -3.35 22.27 0.85
CA SER A 293 -4.60 22.08 0.12
C SER A 293 -5.08 20.63 0.11
N ASN A 294 -6.38 20.44 0.22
CA ASN A 294 -7.06 19.15 0.06
C ASN A 294 -7.49 18.88 -1.40
N GLU A 295 -7.17 19.75 -2.35
CA GLU A 295 -7.67 19.66 -3.74
C GLU A 295 -7.41 18.30 -4.40
N LEU A 296 -6.22 17.71 -4.17
CA LEU A 296 -5.89 16.41 -4.74
C LEU A 296 -6.75 15.28 -4.16
N HIS A 297 -6.98 15.32 -2.85
CA HIS A 297 -7.84 14.36 -2.16
C HIS A 297 -9.28 14.50 -2.64
N ASP A 298 -9.84 15.72 -2.67
CA ASP A 298 -11.22 15.98 -3.09
C ASP A 298 -11.46 15.51 -4.53
N ARG A 299 -10.50 15.78 -5.43
CA ARG A 299 -10.54 15.32 -6.81
C ARG A 299 -10.46 13.79 -6.92
N LEU A 300 -9.62 13.14 -6.08
CA LEU A 300 -9.57 11.69 -6.00
C LEU A 300 -10.93 11.11 -5.61
N GLN A 301 -11.55 11.64 -4.54
CA GLN A 301 -12.85 11.16 -4.06
C GLN A 301 -13.94 11.33 -5.14
N ALA A 302 -13.99 12.48 -5.79
CA ALA A 302 -14.93 12.73 -6.90
C ALA A 302 -14.72 11.73 -8.07
N ASN A 303 -13.47 11.43 -8.41
CA ASN A 303 -13.14 10.45 -9.44
C ASN A 303 -13.55 9.01 -9.05
N VAL A 304 -13.35 8.64 -7.78
CA VAL A 304 -13.75 7.33 -7.25
C VAL A 304 -15.26 7.15 -7.30
N GLU A 305 -16.00 8.12 -6.78
CA GLU A 305 -17.47 8.12 -6.77
C GLU A 305 -18.01 8.04 -8.21
N TYR A 306 -17.55 8.92 -9.09
CA TYR A 306 -17.96 8.95 -10.48
C TYR A 306 -17.73 7.62 -11.21
N PHE A 307 -16.53 7.04 -11.08
CA PHE A 307 -16.18 5.78 -11.75
C PHE A 307 -17.02 4.64 -11.20
N ARG A 308 -17.07 4.47 -9.89
CA ARG A 308 -17.79 3.39 -9.22
C ARG A 308 -19.26 3.38 -9.56
N ASP A 309 -19.92 4.53 -9.45
CA ASP A 309 -21.37 4.63 -9.66
C ASP A 309 -21.75 4.31 -11.11
N ARG A 310 -20.94 4.76 -12.08
CA ARG A 310 -21.14 4.44 -13.50
C ARG A 310 -20.90 2.96 -13.83
N MET A 311 -19.90 2.35 -13.21
CA MET A 311 -19.62 0.94 -13.41
C MET A 311 -20.72 0.06 -12.79
N MET A 312 -21.20 0.40 -11.60
CA MET A 312 -22.31 -0.31 -10.95
C MET A 312 -23.61 -0.15 -11.75
N ALA A 313 -23.90 1.05 -12.23
CA ALA A 313 -25.06 1.31 -13.10
C ALA A 313 -25.00 0.54 -14.44
N ALA A 314 -23.80 0.23 -14.92
CA ALA A 314 -23.60 -0.59 -16.10
C ALA A 314 -23.75 -2.12 -15.84
N GLY A 315 -23.90 -2.54 -14.59
CA GLY A 315 -24.14 -3.94 -14.21
C GLY A 315 -22.90 -4.69 -13.71
N PHE A 316 -21.75 -4.01 -13.53
CA PHE A 316 -20.56 -4.65 -12.96
C PHE A 316 -20.72 -4.88 -11.45
N ASP A 317 -20.29 -6.06 -11.02
CA ASP A 317 -20.13 -6.35 -9.59
C ASP A 317 -18.83 -5.73 -9.07
N ILE A 318 -18.97 -4.71 -8.22
CA ILE A 318 -17.85 -4.03 -7.57
C ILE A 318 -17.98 -4.22 -6.06
N LYS A 319 -16.91 -4.70 -5.43
CA LYS A 319 -16.87 -4.81 -3.98
C LYS A 319 -17.08 -3.43 -3.31
N PRO A 320 -17.88 -3.33 -2.27
CA PRO A 320 -18.05 -2.09 -1.52
C PRO A 320 -16.70 -1.58 -1.00
N THR A 321 -16.41 -0.31 -1.26
CA THR A 321 -15.18 0.34 -0.83
C THR A 321 -15.38 1.82 -0.57
N GLN A 322 -14.58 2.37 0.35
CA GLN A 322 -14.43 3.81 0.60
C GLN A 322 -13.03 4.29 0.19
N SER A 323 -12.26 3.42 -0.47
CA SER A 323 -10.90 3.71 -0.95
C SER A 323 -10.85 3.97 -2.45
N ALA A 324 -9.68 4.35 -2.95
CA ALA A 324 -9.45 4.57 -4.39
C ALA A 324 -9.24 3.26 -5.20
N ILE A 325 -9.46 2.11 -4.57
CA ILE A 325 -9.36 0.79 -5.19
C ILE A 325 -10.76 0.30 -5.55
N CYS A 326 -11.01 0.07 -6.84
CA CYS A 326 -12.26 -0.53 -7.32
C CYS A 326 -11.98 -1.94 -7.84
N ALA A 327 -12.41 -2.96 -7.09
CA ALA A 327 -12.29 -4.35 -7.48
C ALA A 327 -13.51 -4.77 -8.32
N VAL A 328 -13.34 -4.81 -9.65
CA VAL A 328 -14.35 -5.29 -10.61
C VAL A 328 -14.28 -6.81 -10.63
N MET A 329 -15.27 -7.47 -10.05
CA MET A 329 -15.27 -8.93 -9.84
C MET A 329 -15.55 -9.68 -11.13
N LEU A 330 -14.69 -10.66 -11.45
CA LEU A 330 -14.83 -11.56 -12.59
C LEU A 330 -14.86 -13.03 -12.17
N TYR A 331 -14.41 -13.33 -10.93
CA TYR A 331 -14.39 -14.64 -10.28
C TYR A 331 -13.50 -15.69 -10.95
N ASP A 332 -13.45 -15.73 -12.31
CA ASP A 332 -12.70 -16.68 -13.12
C ASP A 332 -11.33 -16.13 -13.55
N ALA A 333 -10.25 -16.91 -13.34
CA ALA A 333 -8.90 -16.48 -13.62
C ALA A 333 -8.60 -16.31 -15.13
N PRO A 334 -8.92 -17.27 -16.03
CA PRO A 334 -8.82 -17.09 -17.47
C PRO A 334 -9.61 -15.88 -17.99
N LEU A 335 -10.82 -15.67 -17.48
CA LEU A 335 -11.64 -14.52 -17.86
C LEU A 335 -10.96 -13.20 -17.46
N SER A 336 -10.37 -13.11 -16.27
CA SER A 336 -9.68 -11.89 -15.81
C SER A 336 -8.47 -11.54 -16.68
N GLN A 337 -7.74 -12.54 -17.14
CA GLN A 337 -6.60 -12.34 -18.06
C GLN A 337 -7.08 -11.88 -19.43
N LYS A 338 -8.10 -12.54 -19.98
CA LYS A 338 -8.70 -12.19 -21.27
C LYS A 338 -9.31 -10.80 -21.25
N PHE A 339 -9.96 -10.45 -20.14
CA PHE A 339 -10.54 -9.11 -19.93
C PHE A 339 -9.43 -8.05 -19.93
N ALA A 340 -8.34 -8.24 -19.16
CA ALA A 340 -7.21 -7.31 -19.10
C ALA A 340 -6.52 -7.15 -20.47
N ALA A 341 -6.39 -8.22 -21.25
CA ALA A 341 -5.83 -8.18 -22.60
C ALA A 341 -6.70 -7.32 -23.54
N LYS A 342 -8.02 -7.52 -23.53
CA LYS A 342 -8.96 -6.71 -24.34
C LYS A 342 -9.01 -5.25 -23.90
N MET A 343 -8.91 -4.97 -22.61
CA MET A 343 -8.79 -3.60 -22.13
C MET A 343 -7.52 -2.91 -22.65
N ALA A 344 -6.42 -3.64 -22.77
CA ALA A 344 -5.18 -3.11 -23.37
C ALA A 344 -5.37 -2.75 -24.87
N GLU A 345 -6.15 -3.53 -25.63
CA GLU A 345 -6.52 -3.20 -27.03
C GLU A 345 -7.33 -1.88 -27.11
N GLU A 346 -8.14 -1.58 -26.10
CA GLU A 346 -8.87 -0.30 -25.98
C GLU A 346 -7.99 0.86 -25.43
N GLY A 347 -6.69 0.63 -25.21
CA GLY A 347 -5.78 1.61 -24.65
C GLY A 347 -5.97 1.88 -23.16
N ILE A 348 -6.51 0.91 -22.42
CA ILE A 348 -6.68 0.98 -20.96
C ILE A 348 -5.76 -0.02 -20.29
N PHE A 349 -4.82 0.51 -19.49
CA PHE A 349 -3.82 -0.29 -18.79
C PHE A 349 -4.37 -0.73 -17.43
N VAL A 350 -4.86 -1.98 -17.36
CA VAL A 350 -5.35 -2.66 -16.16
C VAL A 350 -4.70 -4.03 -16.02
N THR A 351 -4.82 -4.62 -14.83
CA THR A 351 -4.26 -5.95 -14.51
C THR A 351 -5.33 -6.82 -13.87
N GLY A 352 -5.44 -8.06 -14.36
CA GLY A 352 -6.22 -9.10 -13.73
C GLY A 352 -5.47 -9.70 -12.54
N PHE A 353 -6.15 -9.84 -11.40
CA PHE A 353 -5.64 -10.50 -10.21
C PHE A 353 -6.39 -11.79 -9.97
N TYR A 354 -5.64 -12.88 -9.75
CA TYR A 354 -6.14 -14.23 -9.54
C TYR A 354 -5.21 -15.00 -8.58
N TYR A 355 -5.55 -16.22 -8.24
CA TYR A 355 -4.75 -17.06 -7.36
C TYR A 355 -3.28 -17.17 -7.85
N PRO A 356 -2.25 -17.11 -6.97
CA PRO A 356 -2.34 -17.06 -5.51
C PRO A 356 -2.44 -15.65 -4.89
N VAL A 357 -2.53 -14.59 -5.70
CA VAL A 357 -2.58 -13.19 -5.20
C VAL A 357 -3.92 -12.90 -4.51
N VAL A 358 -4.99 -13.49 -5.01
CA VAL A 358 -6.33 -13.48 -4.40
C VAL A 358 -6.83 -14.92 -4.27
N PRO A 359 -7.81 -15.23 -3.39
CA PRO A 359 -8.34 -16.58 -3.26
C PRO A 359 -8.89 -17.16 -4.56
N LYS A 360 -8.89 -18.50 -4.70
CA LYS A 360 -9.52 -19.18 -5.85
C LYS A 360 -10.99 -18.78 -5.95
N GLY A 361 -11.47 -18.57 -7.19
CA GLY A 361 -12.83 -18.12 -7.43
C GLY A 361 -13.09 -16.63 -7.09
N GLN A 362 -12.05 -15.84 -6.83
CA GLN A 362 -12.15 -14.43 -6.49
C GLN A 362 -11.32 -13.54 -7.46
N ALA A 363 -11.15 -13.99 -8.71
CA ALA A 363 -10.44 -13.22 -9.72
C ALA A 363 -11.16 -11.91 -10.04
N ARG A 364 -10.39 -10.86 -10.33
CA ARG A 364 -10.89 -9.49 -10.56
C ARG A 364 -9.97 -8.67 -11.42
N ILE A 365 -10.49 -7.58 -11.98
CA ILE A 365 -9.67 -6.44 -12.41
C ILE A 365 -9.61 -5.46 -11.25
N ARG A 366 -8.40 -5.16 -10.76
CA ARG A 366 -8.21 -4.12 -9.75
C ARG A 366 -7.93 -2.79 -10.44
N VAL A 367 -8.89 -1.88 -10.34
CA VAL A 367 -8.78 -0.53 -10.88
C VAL A 367 -8.29 0.41 -9.78
N GLN A 368 -7.25 1.18 -10.09
CA GLN A 368 -6.67 2.20 -9.20
C GLN A 368 -7.06 3.59 -9.73
N LEU A 369 -7.86 4.31 -8.96
CA LEU A 369 -8.24 5.68 -9.30
C LEU A 369 -7.15 6.65 -8.82
N SER A 370 -7.00 7.76 -9.55
CA SER A 370 -6.00 8.78 -9.25
C SER A 370 -6.61 10.19 -9.40
N ALA A 371 -6.12 11.12 -8.59
CA ALA A 371 -6.41 12.54 -8.78
C ALA A 371 -5.90 13.08 -10.13
N ALA A 372 -4.96 12.40 -10.76
CA ALA A 372 -4.48 12.74 -12.11
C ALA A 372 -5.46 12.34 -13.22
N HIS A 373 -6.43 11.46 -12.97
CA HIS A 373 -7.45 11.14 -13.95
C HIS A 373 -8.38 12.33 -14.17
N ARG A 374 -8.55 12.70 -15.43
CA ARG A 374 -9.57 13.68 -15.86
C ARG A 374 -10.87 12.95 -16.19
N LYS A 375 -11.98 13.70 -16.27
CA LYS A 375 -13.29 13.12 -16.60
C LYS A 375 -13.27 12.34 -17.90
N GLU A 376 -12.58 12.82 -18.93
CA GLU A 376 -12.45 12.16 -20.24
C GLU A 376 -11.73 10.80 -20.14
N HIS A 377 -10.75 10.68 -19.21
CA HIS A 377 -10.06 9.41 -18.94
C HIS A 377 -11.01 8.39 -18.33
N LEU A 378 -11.82 8.83 -17.37
CA LEU A 378 -12.82 7.98 -16.70
C LEU A 378 -13.90 7.54 -17.68
N ASP A 379 -14.45 8.47 -18.47
CA ASP A 379 -15.47 8.17 -19.48
C ASP A 379 -14.96 7.14 -20.52
N LYS A 380 -13.73 7.32 -21.01
CA LYS A 380 -13.09 6.37 -21.93
C LYS A 380 -12.91 5.00 -21.29
N ALA A 381 -12.43 4.95 -20.04
CA ALA A 381 -12.24 3.68 -19.33
C ALA A 381 -13.59 2.96 -19.10
N ILE A 382 -14.61 3.67 -18.63
CA ILE A 382 -15.95 3.11 -18.42
C ILE A 382 -16.54 2.56 -19.72
N ALA A 383 -16.43 3.31 -20.82
CA ALA A 383 -16.90 2.86 -22.14
C ALA A 383 -16.17 1.56 -22.59
N ALA A 384 -14.84 1.47 -22.38
CA ALA A 384 -14.06 0.28 -22.67
C ALA A 384 -14.49 -0.90 -21.80
N PHE A 385 -14.67 -0.70 -20.48
CA PHE A 385 -15.18 -1.75 -19.58
C PHE A 385 -16.53 -2.27 -20.02
N ILE A 386 -17.49 -1.38 -20.37
CA ILE A 386 -18.83 -1.76 -20.85
C ILE A 386 -18.73 -2.55 -22.16
N LYS A 387 -17.93 -2.11 -23.13
CA LYS A 387 -17.70 -2.80 -24.39
C LYS A 387 -17.16 -4.21 -24.16
N VAL A 388 -16.06 -4.32 -23.42
CA VAL A 388 -15.39 -5.60 -23.13
C VAL A 388 -16.28 -6.50 -22.25
N GLY A 389 -17.00 -5.91 -21.28
CA GLY A 389 -17.92 -6.64 -20.41
C GLY A 389 -19.05 -7.33 -21.19
N LYS A 390 -19.66 -6.61 -22.12
CA LYS A 390 -20.68 -7.18 -23.03
C LYS A 390 -20.10 -8.25 -23.97
N GLU A 391 -18.92 -7.99 -24.55
CA GLU A 391 -18.27 -8.94 -25.46
C GLU A 391 -17.93 -10.26 -24.77
N LEU A 392 -17.57 -10.22 -23.50
CA LEU A 392 -17.19 -11.40 -22.71
C LEU A 392 -18.34 -11.96 -21.86
N GLY A 393 -19.53 -11.41 -21.95
CA GLY A 393 -20.71 -11.88 -21.20
C GLY A 393 -20.62 -11.66 -19.69
N VAL A 394 -19.93 -10.61 -19.25
CA VAL A 394 -19.81 -10.24 -17.84
C VAL A 394 -21.01 -9.40 -17.38
N ILE A 395 -21.54 -8.57 -18.29
CA ILE A 395 -22.74 -7.72 -18.09
C ILE A 395 -23.68 -7.84 -19.28
#